data_55f50dd9dd8075bee7ef3620eb07b022
#
_entry.id   55f50dd9dd8075bee7ef3620eb07b022
#
_cell.length_a   1.000
_cell.length_b   1.000
_cell.length_c   1.000
_cell.angle_alpha   90.00
_cell.angle_beta   90.00
_cell.angle_gamma   90.00
#
_symmetry.space_group_name_H-M   'P 1'
#
loop_
_entity.id
_entity.type
_entity.pdbx_description
1 polymer ?
#
loop_
_entity_poly.entity_id
_entity_poly.type
_entity_poly.pdbx_seq_one_letter_code
_entity_poly.pdbx_strand_id
1 'polypeptide(L)'
;MPPLLANPQKSASIWSAASLMVSLFAVALTSGCGDKFSDLEVLPTESYMKKPGDFLGNTYTIRAQIDSQVKWEKGVGRILAVVPESGGSRLPVFVPDEVGGNLHIGQRYEMRARIEEGGLIYVESLRKY
;
A
#
# COMPACT_ATOMS: atom_id res chain seq x y z
N MET A 1 -33.41 43.29 -29.28
CA MET A 1 -33.86 41.94 -29.44
C MET A 1 -32.78 40.95 -29.86
N PRO A 2 -32.00 41.27 -30.83
CA PRO A 2 -30.94 40.38 -31.28
C PRO A 2 -30.04 39.86 -30.16
N PRO A 3 -29.68 40.63 -29.17
CA PRO A 3 -28.81 40.17 -28.13
C PRO A 3 -29.28 38.93 -27.39
N LEU A 4 -30.55 38.74 -27.35
CA LEU A 4 -31.11 37.58 -26.64
C LEU A 4 -30.74 36.26 -27.27
N LEU A 5 -30.54 36.27 -28.57
CA LEU A 5 -30.27 35.05 -29.32
C LEU A 5 -28.83 34.55 -29.07
N ALA A 6 -27.91 35.47 -28.85
CA ALA A 6 -26.54 35.07 -28.68
C ALA A 6 -26.28 34.39 -27.34
N ASN A 7 -26.99 34.80 -26.31
CA ASN A 7 -26.76 34.27 -24.97
C ASN A 7 -26.98 32.74 -24.83
N PRO A 8 -28.06 32.19 -25.40
CA PRO A 8 -28.24 30.77 -25.29
C PRO A 8 -27.10 29.94 -25.90
N GLN A 9 -26.54 30.44 -26.99
CA GLN A 9 -25.46 29.74 -27.67
C GLN A 9 -24.22 29.64 -26.80
N LYS A 10 -23.87 30.73 -26.13
CA LYS A 10 -22.72 30.75 -25.25
C LYS A 10 -22.89 29.81 -24.08
N SER A 11 -24.06 29.72 -23.54
CA SER A 11 -24.35 28.81 -22.45
C SER A 11 -24.14 27.36 -22.85
N ALA A 12 -24.54 27.01 -24.02
CA ALA A 12 -24.37 25.63 -24.52
C ALA A 12 -22.89 25.26 -24.61
N SER A 13 -22.07 26.18 -25.08
CA SER A 13 -20.62 25.92 -25.19
C SER A 13 -19.98 25.67 -23.83
N ILE A 14 -20.33 26.46 -22.86
CA ILE A 14 -19.79 26.31 -21.51
C ILE A 14 -20.15 24.96 -20.92
N TRP A 15 -21.35 24.53 -21.12
CA TRP A 15 -21.82 23.28 -20.59
C TRP A 15 -21.07 22.10 -21.21
N SER A 16 -20.78 22.18 -22.48
CA SER A 16 -20.01 21.14 -23.15
C SER A 16 -18.62 20.99 -22.53
N ALA A 17 -17.96 22.10 -22.25
CA ALA A 17 -16.64 22.06 -21.63
C ALA A 17 -16.70 21.42 -20.25
N ALA A 18 -17.70 21.76 -19.47
CA ALA A 18 -17.86 21.19 -18.15
C ALA A 18 -18.05 19.67 -18.20
N SER A 19 -18.82 19.20 -19.16
CA SER A 19 -19.04 17.77 -19.33
C SER A 19 -17.76 17.03 -19.64
N LEU A 20 -16.92 17.59 -20.47
CA LEU A 20 -15.63 16.97 -20.80
C LEU A 20 -14.73 16.84 -19.57
N MET A 21 -14.69 17.87 -18.76
CA MET A 21 -13.88 17.84 -17.55
C MET A 21 -14.32 16.75 -16.59
N VAL A 22 -15.61 16.59 -16.41
CA VAL A 22 -16.15 15.55 -15.55
C VAL A 22 -15.77 14.16 -16.06
N SER A 23 -15.79 13.96 -17.35
CA SER A 23 -15.43 12.68 -17.93
C SER A 23 -13.96 12.33 -17.65
N LEU A 24 -13.07 13.29 -17.79
CA LEU A 24 -11.65 13.06 -17.51
C LEU A 24 -11.41 12.70 -16.05
N PHE A 25 -12.11 13.36 -15.17
CA PHE A 25 -11.98 13.09 -13.74
C PHE A 25 -12.41 11.66 -13.41
N ALA A 26 -13.49 11.20 -13.98
CA ALA A 26 -13.98 9.85 -13.77
C ALA A 26 -12.97 8.80 -14.24
N VAL A 27 -12.32 9.04 -15.37
CA VAL A 27 -11.30 8.13 -15.88
C VAL A 27 -10.13 8.03 -14.90
N ALA A 28 -9.71 9.15 -14.34
CA ALA A 28 -8.61 9.17 -13.38
C ALA A 28 -8.94 8.34 -12.13
N LEU A 29 -10.16 8.42 -11.65
CA LEU A 29 -10.59 7.61 -10.51
C LEU A 29 -10.58 6.12 -10.83
N THR A 30 -10.99 5.76 -12.02
CA THR A 30 -11.03 4.35 -12.41
C THR A 30 -9.63 3.74 -12.45
N SER A 31 -8.66 4.47 -12.96
CA SER A 31 -7.29 3.98 -13.05
C SER A 31 -6.62 3.86 -11.69
N GLY A 32 -7.16 4.51 -10.65
CA GLY A 32 -6.64 4.40 -9.31
C GLY A 32 -7.02 3.13 -8.57
N CYS A 33 -7.89 2.31 -9.14
CA CYS A 33 -8.38 1.08 -8.51
C CYS A 33 -7.52 -0.13 -8.86
N GLY A 34 -6.20 0.01 -8.81
CA GLY A 34 -5.29 -1.06 -9.17
C GLY A 34 -4.96 -2.00 -8.01
N ASP A 35 -4.00 -2.87 -8.26
CA ASP A 35 -3.48 -3.85 -7.33
C ASP A 35 -2.90 -3.15 -6.08
N LYS A 36 -3.23 -3.67 -4.91
CA LYS A 36 -2.73 -3.14 -3.63
C LYS A 36 -1.22 -3.16 -3.51
N PHE A 37 -0.56 -4.05 -4.21
CA PHE A 37 0.88 -4.29 -4.08
C PHE A 37 1.71 -3.68 -5.21
N SER A 38 1.11 -3.43 -6.37
CA SER A 38 1.86 -3.06 -7.56
C SER A 38 2.46 -1.66 -7.55
N ASP A 39 1.86 -0.74 -6.80
CA ASP A 39 2.28 0.66 -6.78
C ASP A 39 3.24 1.00 -5.65
N LEU A 40 3.55 0.01 -4.81
CA LEU A 40 4.40 0.23 -3.66
C LEU A 40 5.85 -0.08 -3.98
N GLU A 41 6.71 0.77 -3.45
CA GLU A 41 8.14 0.56 -3.49
C GLU A 41 8.53 -0.58 -2.56
N VAL A 42 9.52 -1.36 -2.96
CA VAL A 42 10.07 -2.42 -2.11
C VAL A 42 10.90 -1.78 -1.00
N LEU A 43 10.71 -2.24 0.24
CA LEU A 43 11.46 -1.71 1.37
C LEU A 43 12.96 -1.97 1.17
N PRO A 44 13.80 -0.93 1.16
CA PRO A 44 15.24 -1.12 1.12
C PRO A 44 15.74 -1.54 2.50
N THR A 45 15.83 -2.84 2.70
CA THR A 45 16.08 -3.45 3.99
C THR A 45 17.33 -2.93 4.70
N GLU A 46 18.43 -2.80 3.98
CA GLU A 46 19.68 -2.33 4.59
C GLU A 46 19.59 -0.89 5.07
N SER A 47 18.97 -0.04 4.26
CA SER A 47 18.77 1.36 4.63
C SER A 47 17.82 1.49 5.82
N TYR A 48 16.78 0.68 5.85
CA TYR A 48 15.86 0.63 6.97
C TYR A 48 16.56 0.21 8.27
N MET A 49 17.42 -0.81 8.21
CA MET A 49 18.14 -1.29 9.38
C MET A 49 19.08 -0.24 9.95
N LYS A 50 19.65 0.60 9.10
CA LYS A 50 20.54 1.68 9.53
C LYS A 50 19.78 2.84 10.17
N LYS A 51 18.68 3.26 9.57
CA LYS A 51 17.91 4.43 10.02
C LYS A 51 16.41 4.18 9.86
N PRO A 52 15.80 3.38 10.73
CA PRO A 52 14.38 3.08 10.61
C PRO A 52 13.48 4.32 10.69
N GLY A 53 13.92 5.35 11.41
CA GLY A 53 13.16 6.59 11.55
C GLY A 53 12.91 7.34 10.24
N ASP A 54 13.78 7.16 9.26
CA ASP A 54 13.62 7.81 7.95
C ASP A 54 12.45 7.24 7.14
N PHE A 55 11.95 6.08 7.55
CA PHE A 55 10.89 5.36 6.84
C PHE A 55 9.53 5.50 7.51
N LEU A 56 9.48 6.20 8.62
CA LEU A 56 8.30 6.32 9.46
C LEU A 56 7.08 6.86 8.68
N GLY A 57 5.93 6.20 8.86
CA GLY A 57 4.69 6.61 8.23
C GLY A 57 4.52 6.15 6.78
N ASN A 58 5.57 5.65 6.16
CA ASN A 58 5.52 5.19 4.78
C ASN A 58 5.10 3.73 4.70
N THR A 59 4.53 3.35 3.56
CA THR A 59 4.10 1.99 3.28
C THR A 59 4.94 1.40 2.17
N TYR A 60 5.35 0.15 2.33
CA TYR A 60 6.23 -0.55 1.40
C TYR A 60 5.73 -1.95 1.11
N THR A 61 6.24 -2.53 0.03
CA THR A 61 6.10 -3.96 -0.25
C THR A 61 7.33 -4.68 0.29
N ILE A 62 7.11 -5.79 1.00
CA ILE A 62 8.19 -6.65 1.47
C ILE A 62 7.91 -8.05 0.95
N ARG A 63 8.85 -8.61 0.21
CA ARG A 63 8.83 -10.01 -0.22
C ARG A 63 9.80 -10.78 0.64
N ALA A 64 9.29 -11.74 1.40
CA ALA A 64 10.12 -12.43 2.38
C ALA A 64 9.59 -13.81 2.70
N GLN A 65 10.49 -14.64 3.21
CA GLN A 65 10.16 -15.97 3.69
C GLN A 65 10.06 -15.94 5.21
N ILE A 66 9.03 -16.54 5.76
CA ILE A 66 8.88 -16.61 7.21
C ILE A 66 9.89 -17.62 7.77
N ASP A 67 10.78 -17.13 8.62
CA ASP A 67 11.81 -17.96 9.23
C ASP A 67 11.33 -18.55 10.56
N SER A 68 10.74 -17.72 11.43
CA SER A 68 10.29 -18.18 12.72
C SER A 68 9.25 -17.24 13.32
N GLN A 69 8.49 -17.74 14.28
CA GLN A 69 7.59 -16.94 15.08
C GLN A 69 8.29 -16.59 16.39
N VAL A 70 8.48 -15.30 16.61
CA VAL A 70 9.17 -14.81 17.79
C VAL A 70 8.22 -14.72 18.98
N LYS A 71 7.02 -14.21 18.74
CA LYS A 71 6.02 -14.03 19.78
C LYS A 71 4.63 -14.04 19.16
N TRP A 72 3.67 -14.57 19.89
CA TRP A 72 2.27 -14.55 19.50
C TRP A 72 1.41 -14.19 20.69
N GLU A 73 0.51 -13.27 20.50
CA GLU A 73 -0.46 -12.87 21.50
C GLU A 73 -1.85 -13.02 20.90
N LYS A 74 -2.61 -13.96 21.43
CA LYS A 74 -3.94 -14.30 20.92
C LYS A 74 -4.85 -13.07 20.96
N GLY A 75 -5.53 -12.81 19.85
CA GLY A 75 -6.44 -11.66 19.73
C GLY A 75 -5.74 -10.36 19.32
N VAL A 76 -4.42 -10.34 19.32
CA VAL A 76 -3.63 -9.16 18.94
C VAL A 76 -2.87 -9.42 17.66
N GLY A 77 -1.95 -10.36 17.67
CA GLY A 77 -1.15 -10.68 16.51
C GLY A 77 0.15 -11.36 16.89
N ARG A 78 1.03 -11.49 15.93
CA ARG A 78 2.29 -12.19 16.11
C ARG A 78 3.46 -11.41 15.54
N ILE A 79 4.61 -11.56 16.17
CA ILE A 79 5.87 -11.02 15.67
C ILE A 79 6.60 -12.18 14.99
N LEU A 80 6.93 -11.98 13.73
CA LEU A 80 7.63 -12.97 12.93
C LEU A 80 8.99 -12.45 12.55
N ALA A 81 9.97 -13.34 12.49
CA ALA A 81 11.25 -13.06 11.87
C ALA A 81 11.17 -13.53 10.43
N VAL A 82 11.40 -12.63 9.49
CA VAL A 82 11.34 -12.95 8.06
C VAL A 82 12.66 -12.64 7.39
N VAL A 83 12.96 -13.41 6.34
CA VAL A 83 14.16 -13.23 5.53
C VAL A 83 13.74 -12.60 4.22
N PRO A 84 14.15 -11.35 3.93
CA PRO A 84 13.80 -10.70 2.69
C PRO A 84 14.34 -11.43 1.46
N GLU A 85 13.61 -11.35 0.36
CA GLU A 85 14.03 -11.95 -0.91
C GLU A 85 15.40 -11.45 -1.36
N SER A 86 15.68 -10.19 -1.10
CA SER A 86 16.98 -9.58 -1.41
C SER A 86 18.13 -10.12 -0.57
N GLY A 87 17.83 -10.93 0.42
CA GLY A 87 18.82 -11.47 1.34
C GLY A 87 19.11 -10.52 2.49
N GLY A 88 20.15 -10.84 3.28
CA GLY A 88 20.55 -10.03 4.38
C GLY A 88 19.99 -10.47 5.71
N SER A 89 19.86 -9.55 6.64
CA SER A 89 19.44 -9.83 8.00
C SER A 89 17.95 -10.11 8.10
N ARG A 90 17.59 -10.91 9.09
CA ARG A 90 16.18 -11.15 9.40
C ARG A 90 15.52 -9.85 9.86
N LEU A 91 14.27 -9.67 9.47
CA LEU A 91 13.47 -8.52 9.86
C LEU A 91 12.35 -8.97 10.79
N PRO A 92 12.14 -8.27 11.93
CA PRO A 92 10.96 -8.51 12.74
C PRO A 92 9.78 -7.75 12.13
N VAL A 93 8.67 -8.46 11.91
CA VAL A 93 7.44 -7.84 11.41
C VAL A 93 6.28 -8.22 12.32
N PHE A 94 5.35 -7.30 12.50
CA PHE A 94 4.14 -7.55 13.26
C PHE A 94 2.98 -7.83 12.32
N VAL A 95 2.32 -8.97 12.49
CA VAL A 95 1.17 -9.37 11.67
C VAL A 95 -0.03 -9.52 12.57
N PRO A 96 -1.06 -8.66 12.43
CA PRO A 96 -2.28 -8.79 13.21
C PRO A 96 -2.97 -10.14 12.95
N ASP A 97 -3.67 -10.67 13.95
CA ASP A 97 -4.37 -11.95 13.82
C ASP A 97 -5.34 -11.99 12.65
N GLU A 98 -6.04 -10.90 12.40
CA GLU A 98 -7.00 -10.80 11.29
C GLU A 98 -6.36 -10.89 9.91
N VAL A 99 -5.06 -10.56 9.81
CA VAL A 99 -4.29 -10.63 8.56
C VAL A 99 -3.60 -11.98 8.42
N GLY A 100 -3.05 -12.49 9.50
CA GLY A 100 -2.15 -13.63 9.51
C GLY A 100 -2.74 -14.96 9.96
N GLY A 101 -4.02 -15.21 9.73
CA GLY A 101 -4.68 -16.42 10.20
C GLY A 101 -4.12 -17.73 9.64
N ASN A 102 -3.55 -17.70 8.45
CA ASN A 102 -3.08 -18.91 7.74
C ASN A 102 -1.61 -18.85 7.38
N LEU A 103 -0.80 -18.26 8.24
CA LEU A 103 0.64 -18.19 8.00
C LEU A 103 1.33 -19.50 8.32
N HIS A 104 2.32 -19.85 7.49
CA HIS A 104 3.14 -21.05 7.69
C HIS A 104 4.62 -20.69 7.67
N ILE A 105 5.37 -21.22 8.63
CA ILE A 105 6.82 -21.06 8.68
C ILE A 105 7.43 -21.73 7.45
N GLY A 106 8.38 -21.04 6.83
CA GLY A 106 9.02 -21.51 5.60
C GLY A 106 8.34 -21.04 4.33
N GLN A 107 7.14 -20.50 4.42
CA GLN A 107 6.38 -20.01 3.28
C GLN A 107 6.82 -18.60 2.92
N ARG A 108 6.77 -18.26 1.64
CA ARG A 108 7.08 -16.91 1.14
C ARG A 108 5.81 -16.11 0.96
N TYR A 109 5.87 -14.84 1.35
CA TYR A 109 4.74 -13.91 1.25
C TYR A 109 5.20 -12.55 0.74
N GLU A 110 4.32 -11.92 -0.03
CA GLU A 110 4.45 -10.52 -0.38
C GLU A 110 3.56 -9.75 0.59
N MET A 111 4.16 -8.81 1.31
CA MET A 111 3.51 -8.08 2.40
C MET A 111 3.41 -6.61 2.07
N ARG A 112 2.24 -6.03 2.33
CA ARG A 112 2.09 -4.59 2.36
C ARG A 112 2.29 -4.14 3.80
N ALA A 113 3.32 -3.37 4.06
CA ALA A 113 3.73 -3.03 5.41
C ALA A 113 3.95 -1.54 5.61
N ARG A 114 3.46 -1.03 6.72
CA ARG A 114 3.64 0.36 7.12
C ARG A 114 4.65 0.44 8.25
N ILE A 115 5.53 1.43 8.18
CA ILE A 115 6.52 1.64 9.23
C ILE A 115 5.92 2.54 10.30
N GLU A 116 5.80 2.00 11.51
CA GLU A 116 5.22 2.68 12.66
C GLU A 116 6.31 3.24 13.57
N GLU A 117 5.91 4.02 14.58
CA GLU A 117 6.83 4.56 15.58
C GLU A 117 7.67 3.46 16.20
N GLY A 118 8.94 3.79 16.48
CA GLY A 118 9.89 2.82 17.01
C GLY A 118 10.44 1.87 15.97
N GLY A 119 10.12 2.08 14.70
CA GLY A 119 10.60 1.23 13.62
C GLY A 119 9.81 -0.07 13.47
N LEU A 120 8.64 -0.19 14.08
CA LEU A 120 7.82 -1.39 13.94
C LEU A 120 7.30 -1.53 12.51
N ILE A 121 7.50 -2.70 11.92
CA ILE A 121 6.94 -3.01 10.61
C ILE A 121 5.58 -3.66 10.81
N TYR A 122 4.53 -2.90 10.50
CA TYR A 122 3.15 -3.35 10.67
C TYR A 122 2.59 -3.85 9.34
N VAL A 123 2.29 -5.14 9.27
CA VAL A 123 1.80 -5.77 8.04
C VAL A 123 0.29 -5.57 7.93
N GLU A 124 -0.12 -4.82 6.91
CA GLU A 124 -1.53 -4.51 6.66
C GLU A 124 -2.24 -5.59 5.86
N SER A 125 -1.52 -6.24 4.95
CA SER A 125 -2.04 -7.34 4.15
C SER A 125 -0.88 -8.18 3.62
N LEU A 126 -1.18 -9.41 3.22
CA LEU A 126 -0.17 -10.31 2.68
C LEU A 126 -0.80 -11.32 1.73
N ARG A 127 0.04 -11.86 0.84
CA ARG A 127 -0.35 -12.92 -0.08
C ARG A 127 0.86 -13.81 -0.38
N LYS A 128 0.61 -15.07 -0.67
CA LYS A 128 1.66 -16.00 -1.08
C LYS A 128 2.20 -15.63 -2.46
N TYR A 129 3.46 -15.96 -2.69
CA TYR A 129 4.02 -15.84 -4.03
C TYR A 129 5.03 -16.93 -4.34
#